data_da209706b86f92f931bb081b41d7d98c
#
_entry.id   da209706b86f92f931bb081b41d7d98c
#
_cell.length_a   1.000
_cell.length_b   1.000
_cell.length_c   1.000
_cell.angle_alpha   90.00
_cell.angle_beta   90.00
_cell.angle_gamma   90.00
#
_symmetry.space_group_name_H-M   'P 1'
#
loop_
_entity.id
_entity.type
_entity.pdbx_description
1 polymer ?
#
loop_
_entity_poly.entity_id
_entity_poly.type
_entity_poly.pdbx_seq_one_letter_code
_entity_poly.pdbx_strand_id
1 'polypeptide(L)'
;PGKIVEREIAQIISAGTVSDITLLDDTRHNYIAAVYQVGKKIGLAYADHSTGEFTVAEFDHADSLRDTLQSLCPKELIIGDDQLNLFGHLSGCLPYDAYAFLTDQAKTSLCDHFKVQSMRGFGCDDMPAGISAAGAILHYLSYQLRRSCDHIRHLAVRVGGEHVIIDASSQRNLDLVDSPTGR
;
A
#
# COMPACT_ATOMS: atom_id res chain seq x y z
N PRO A 1 -15.61 14.91 44.12
CA PRO A 1 -15.27 15.52 42.86
C PRO A 1 -14.68 14.45 41.97
N GLY A 2 -15.52 13.95 41.01
CA GLY A 2 -15.12 12.91 40.06
C GLY A 2 -14.15 13.49 39.04
N LYS A 3 -12.98 12.89 38.90
CA LYS A 3 -12.07 13.14 37.75
C LYS A 3 -12.77 12.71 36.47
N ILE A 4 -12.96 13.66 35.55
CA ILE A 4 -13.36 13.35 34.16
C ILE A 4 -12.22 12.58 33.56
N VAL A 5 -12.44 11.28 33.24
CA VAL A 5 -11.47 10.48 32.50
C VAL A 5 -11.69 10.81 31.04
N GLU A 6 -10.76 11.54 30.42
CA GLU A 6 -10.69 11.69 28.98
C GLU A 6 -10.49 10.31 28.35
N ARG A 7 -11.46 9.87 27.57
CA ARG A 7 -11.34 8.64 26.77
C ARG A 7 -10.89 9.02 25.39
N GLU A 8 -9.68 8.64 25.06
CA GLU A 8 -9.14 8.80 23.71
C GLU A 8 -9.18 7.45 22.97
N ILE A 9 -9.52 7.50 21.68
CA ILE A 9 -9.46 6.30 20.82
C ILE A 9 -7.97 6.01 20.59
N ALA A 10 -7.46 4.93 21.16
CA ALA A 10 -6.06 4.55 21.06
C ALA A 10 -5.74 3.92 19.71
N GLN A 11 -6.69 3.21 19.10
CA GLN A 11 -6.46 2.46 17.86
C GLN A 11 -7.78 2.08 17.20
N ILE A 12 -7.82 2.11 15.87
CA ILE A 12 -8.93 1.63 15.05
C ILE A 12 -8.46 0.37 14.32
N ILE A 13 -9.26 -0.70 14.38
CA ILE A 13 -9.02 -1.94 13.64
C ILE A 13 -9.93 -1.92 12.42
N SER A 14 -9.33 -2.04 11.25
CA SER A 14 -10.03 -2.22 9.98
C SER A 14 -9.70 -3.59 9.38
N ALA A 15 -10.42 -3.99 8.33
CA ALA A 15 -10.23 -5.29 7.69
C ALA A 15 -8.80 -5.52 7.17
N GLY A 16 -8.11 -4.46 6.72
CA GLY A 16 -6.72 -4.51 6.24
C GLY A 16 -5.66 -4.35 7.33
N THR A 17 -6.05 -4.09 8.60
CA THR A 17 -5.10 -3.89 9.71
C THR A 17 -5.27 -4.88 10.86
N VAL A 18 -5.95 -5.99 10.63
CA VAL A 18 -6.07 -7.07 11.61
C VAL A 18 -4.68 -7.67 11.85
N SER A 19 -4.15 -7.52 13.06
CA SER A 19 -2.85 -8.06 13.48
C SER A 19 -3.01 -9.20 14.51
N ASP A 20 -4.26 -9.55 14.86
CA ASP A 20 -4.51 -10.64 15.81
C ASP A 20 -4.48 -11.97 15.05
N ILE A 21 -3.55 -12.84 15.43
CA ILE A 21 -3.31 -14.15 14.79
C ILE A 21 -4.58 -15.01 14.77
N THR A 22 -5.49 -14.81 15.71
CA THR A 22 -6.77 -15.57 15.77
C THR A 22 -7.79 -15.12 14.73
N LEU A 23 -7.60 -13.93 14.13
CA LEU A 23 -8.49 -13.32 13.14
C LEU A 23 -7.86 -13.28 11.73
N LEU A 24 -6.59 -13.63 11.61
CA LEU A 24 -5.89 -13.75 10.34
C LEU A 24 -6.18 -15.15 9.74
N ASP A 25 -6.65 -15.17 8.52
CA ASP A 25 -6.63 -16.38 7.69
C ASP A 25 -5.16 -16.62 7.32
N ASP A 26 -4.52 -17.64 7.90
CA ASP A 26 -3.07 -17.92 7.86
C ASP A 26 -2.46 -18.00 6.46
N THR A 27 -3.27 -17.90 5.40
CA THR A 27 -2.84 -18.07 4.01
C THR A 27 -3.05 -16.86 3.11
N ARG A 28 -3.60 -15.74 3.62
CA ARG A 28 -3.93 -14.57 2.80
C ARG A 28 -3.38 -13.27 3.39
N HIS A 29 -2.67 -12.53 2.56
CA HIS A 29 -2.22 -11.18 2.91
C HIS A 29 -3.41 -10.26 3.22
N ASN A 30 -3.26 -9.39 4.22
CA ASN A 30 -4.25 -8.37 4.58
C ASN A 30 -3.87 -7.03 3.95
N TYR A 31 -3.92 -6.96 2.63
CA TYR A 31 -3.56 -5.75 1.93
C TYR A 31 -4.59 -4.62 2.11
N ILE A 32 -4.07 -3.44 2.46
CA ILE A 32 -4.71 -2.15 2.21
C ILE A 32 -4.11 -1.62 0.92
N ALA A 33 -4.94 -1.23 -0.02
CA ALA A 33 -4.51 -0.64 -1.28
C ALA A 33 -5.03 0.79 -1.42
N ALA A 34 -4.31 1.60 -2.20
CA ALA A 34 -4.71 2.94 -2.59
C ALA A 34 -4.53 3.11 -4.10
N VAL A 35 -5.47 3.78 -4.73
CA VAL A 35 -5.43 4.12 -6.15
C VAL A 35 -5.60 5.62 -6.33
N TYR A 36 -4.75 6.21 -7.14
CA TYR A 36 -4.85 7.63 -7.49
C TYR A 36 -4.27 7.90 -8.88
N GLN A 37 -4.89 8.79 -9.63
CA GLN A 37 -4.44 9.18 -10.97
C GLN A 37 -3.78 10.55 -10.96
N VAL A 38 -2.59 10.65 -11.55
CA VAL A 38 -1.90 11.92 -11.80
C VAL A 38 -1.64 12.03 -13.30
N GLY A 39 -2.29 12.99 -13.94
CA GLY A 39 -2.23 13.12 -15.40
C GLY A 39 -2.79 11.88 -16.11
N LYS A 40 -1.94 11.17 -16.85
CA LYS A 40 -2.33 9.95 -17.58
C LYS A 40 -1.92 8.68 -16.84
N LYS A 41 -1.12 8.77 -15.78
CA LYS A 41 -0.64 7.63 -15.02
C LYS A 41 -1.57 7.30 -13.86
N ILE A 42 -1.81 6.03 -13.65
CA ILE A 42 -2.60 5.51 -12.54
C ILE A 42 -1.65 4.86 -11.55
N GLY A 43 -1.57 5.41 -10.35
CA GLY A 43 -0.77 4.86 -9.25
C GLY A 43 -1.58 3.86 -8.45
N LEU A 44 -0.93 2.78 -8.08
CA LEU A 44 -1.38 1.81 -7.11
C LEU A 44 -0.30 1.68 -6.03
N ALA A 45 -0.68 1.79 -4.79
CA ALA A 45 0.14 1.34 -3.69
C ALA A 45 -0.63 0.30 -2.87
N TYR A 46 0.07 -0.63 -2.24
CA TYR A 46 -0.53 -1.56 -1.31
C TYR A 46 0.45 -1.94 -0.20
N ALA A 47 -0.09 -2.13 0.98
CA ALA A 47 0.68 -2.49 2.16
C ALA A 47 -0.03 -3.59 2.95
N ASP A 48 0.76 -4.49 3.52
CA ASP A 48 0.31 -5.40 4.58
C ASP A 48 0.94 -4.92 5.89
N HIS A 49 0.09 -4.34 6.75
CA HIS A 49 0.55 -3.81 8.02
C HIS A 49 1.11 -4.90 8.95
N SER A 50 0.69 -6.16 8.82
CA SER A 50 1.16 -7.24 9.68
C SER A 50 2.58 -7.67 9.39
N THR A 51 2.95 -7.66 8.10
CA THR A 51 4.29 -8.08 7.62
C THR A 51 5.24 -6.92 7.40
N GLY A 52 4.72 -5.69 7.24
CA GLY A 52 5.49 -4.52 6.85
C GLY A 52 5.79 -4.47 5.33
N GLU A 53 5.16 -5.34 4.54
CA GLU A 53 5.25 -5.25 3.07
C GLU A 53 4.60 -3.97 2.59
N PHE A 54 5.30 -3.25 1.71
CA PHE A 54 4.80 -2.03 1.10
C PHE A 54 5.31 -1.92 -0.34
N THR A 55 4.39 -1.82 -1.27
CA THR A 55 4.71 -1.84 -2.71
C THR A 55 3.97 -0.73 -3.46
N VAL A 56 4.64 -0.17 -4.46
CA VAL A 56 4.10 0.86 -5.35
C VAL A 56 4.24 0.44 -6.82
N ALA A 57 3.25 0.81 -7.63
CA ALA A 57 3.23 0.60 -9.07
C ALA A 57 2.57 1.77 -9.80
N GLU A 58 2.90 1.96 -11.07
CA GLU A 58 2.16 2.85 -11.97
C GLU A 58 1.74 2.12 -13.24
N PHE A 59 0.59 2.51 -13.77
CA PHE A 59 -0.02 1.93 -14.96
C PHE A 59 -0.41 3.02 -15.96
N ASP A 60 -0.30 2.69 -17.24
CA ASP A 60 -0.79 3.51 -18.33
C ASP A 60 -2.27 3.23 -18.67
N HIS A 61 -2.75 2.04 -18.30
CA HIS A 61 -4.08 1.56 -18.66
C HIS A 61 -4.84 1.03 -17.46
N ALA A 62 -6.13 1.36 -17.38
CA ALA A 62 -7.01 0.93 -16.28
C ALA A 62 -7.20 -0.61 -16.23
N ASP A 63 -7.09 -1.30 -17.38
CA ASP A 63 -7.22 -2.76 -17.40
C ASP A 63 -6.08 -3.44 -16.63
N SER A 64 -4.84 -2.96 -16.79
CA SER A 64 -3.67 -3.49 -16.04
C SER A 64 -3.81 -3.27 -14.54
N LEU A 65 -4.36 -2.12 -14.13
CA LEU A 65 -4.71 -1.87 -12.73
C LEU A 65 -5.75 -2.88 -12.24
N ARG A 66 -6.82 -3.09 -13.03
CA ARG A 66 -7.92 -4.00 -12.66
C ARG A 66 -7.42 -5.43 -12.48
N ASP A 67 -6.62 -5.94 -13.41
CA ASP A 67 -6.02 -7.29 -13.33
C ASP A 67 -5.14 -7.43 -12.08
N THR A 68 -4.36 -6.38 -11.77
CA THR A 68 -3.52 -6.35 -10.57
C THR A 68 -4.37 -6.36 -9.30
N LEU A 69 -5.43 -5.55 -9.22
CA LEU A 69 -6.33 -5.51 -8.06
C LEU A 69 -7.09 -6.83 -7.88
N GLN A 70 -7.49 -7.50 -8.96
CA GLN A 70 -8.12 -8.83 -8.90
C GLN A 70 -7.17 -9.89 -8.34
N SER A 71 -5.90 -9.86 -8.74
CA SER A 71 -4.88 -10.77 -8.22
C SER A 71 -4.53 -10.47 -6.76
N LEU A 72 -4.45 -9.19 -6.40
CA LEU A 72 -4.09 -8.73 -5.06
C LEU A 72 -5.20 -8.98 -4.03
N CYS A 73 -6.46 -8.89 -4.45
CA CYS A 73 -7.65 -9.01 -3.60
C CYS A 73 -7.54 -8.20 -2.30
N PRO A 74 -7.31 -6.88 -2.35
CA PRO A 74 -7.10 -6.09 -1.15
C PRO A 74 -8.36 -6.12 -0.26
N LYS A 75 -8.16 -6.11 1.05
CA LYS A 75 -9.25 -6.06 2.03
C LYS A 75 -9.89 -4.68 2.11
N GLU A 76 -9.09 -3.66 1.83
CA GLU A 76 -9.52 -2.26 1.76
C GLU A 76 -8.86 -1.58 0.57
N LEU A 77 -9.63 -0.78 -0.15
CA LEU A 77 -9.16 0.01 -1.27
C LEU A 77 -9.56 1.46 -1.03
N ILE A 78 -8.59 2.34 -0.72
CA ILE A 78 -8.83 3.76 -0.54
C ILE A 78 -8.64 4.52 -1.85
N ILE A 79 -9.51 5.49 -2.09
CA ILE A 79 -9.54 6.32 -3.29
C ILE A 79 -9.75 7.77 -2.85
N GLY A 80 -9.05 8.71 -3.47
CA GLY A 80 -9.29 10.12 -3.23
C GLY A 80 -10.76 10.49 -3.52
N ASP A 81 -11.39 11.21 -2.61
CA ASP A 81 -12.80 11.63 -2.74
C ASP A 81 -13.04 12.50 -3.98
N ASP A 82 -12.01 13.19 -4.47
CA ASP A 82 -11.97 13.93 -5.74
C ASP A 82 -11.98 13.04 -6.99
N GLN A 83 -11.64 11.74 -6.85
CA GLN A 83 -11.54 10.78 -7.97
C GLN A 83 -12.57 9.64 -7.90
N LEU A 84 -13.61 9.79 -7.12
CA LEU A 84 -14.70 8.79 -7.04
C LEU A 84 -15.40 8.55 -8.38
N ASN A 85 -15.47 9.56 -9.23
CA ASN A 85 -16.02 9.43 -10.57
C ASN A 85 -15.18 8.53 -11.48
N LEU A 86 -13.88 8.40 -11.23
CA LEU A 86 -12.96 7.55 -12.00
C LEU A 86 -12.92 6.12 -11.45
N PHE A 87 -12.82 5.96 -10.15
CA PHE A 87 -12.52 4.68 -9.50
C PHE A 87 -13.61 4.16 -8.56
N GLY A 88 -14.66 4.95 -8.30
CA GLY A 88 -15.74 4.56 -7.38
C GLY A 88 -16.53 3.31 -7.80
N HIS A 89 -16.36 2.84 -9.05
CA HIS A 89 -16.92 1.60 -9.54
C HIS A 89 -16.13 0.34 -9.12
N LEU A 90 -14.92 0.52 -8.58
CA LEU A 90 -14.11 -0.59 -8.08
C LEU A 90 -14.72 -1.16 -6.79
N SER A 91 -14.77 -2.49 -6.72
CA SER A 91 -15.38 -3.17 -5.57
C SER A 91 -14.61 -2.90 -4.28
N GLY A 92 -15.34 -2.58 -3.21
CA GLY A 92 -14.75 -2.36 -1.89
C GLY A 92 -14.00 -1.05 -1.72
N CYS A 93 -14.18 -0.07 -2.64
CA CYS A 93 -13.54 1.22 -2.52
C CYS A 93 -14.12 2.05 -1.38
N LEU A 94 -13.23 2.72 -0.66
CA LEU A 94 -13.52 3.65 0.43
C LEU A 94 -13.03 5.04 0.03
N PRO A 95 -13.90 6.07 0.02
CA PRO A 95 -13.46 7.44 -0.19
C PRO A 95 -12.58 7.91 0.96
N TYR A 96 -11.49 8.59 0.61
CA TYR A 96 -10.56 9.15 1.58
C TYR A 96 -10.17 10.57 1.16
N ASP A 97 -9.79 11.39 2.12
CA ASP A 97 -9.43 12.79 1.92
C ASP A 97 -8.37 12.95 0.82
N ALA A 98 -8.72 13.67 -0.26
CA ALA A 98 -7.84 13.95 -1.38
C ALA A 98 -6.53 14.63 -0.98
N TYR A 99 -6.51 15.35 0.15
CA TYR A 99 -5.28 15.96 0.67
C TYR A 99 -4.16 14.94 0.89
N ALA A 100 -4.51 13.73 1.33
CA ALA A 100 -3.52 12.67 1.56
C ALA A 100 -2.86 12.17 0.27
N PHE A 101 -3.51 12.39 -0.88
CA PHE A 101 -3.02 11.99 -2.20
C PHE A 101 -2.23 13.10 -2.92
N LEU A 102 -2.15 14.32 -2.39
CA LEU A 102 -1.35 15.38 -3.00
C LEU A 102 0.12 14.93 -3.11
N THR A 103 0.66 14.92 -4.33
CA THR A 103 1.98 14.34 -4.62
C THR A 103 3.09 14.93 -3.75
N ASP A 104 3.11 16.24 -3.55
CA ASP A 104 4.13 16.90 -2.74
C ASP A 104 4.01 16.51 -1.26
N GLN A 105 2.78 16.46 -0.74
CA GLN A 105 2.51 16.02 0.63
C GLN A 105 2.87 14.55 0.83
N ALA A 106 2.45 13.70 -0.09
CA ALA A 106 2.75 12.28 -0.10
C ALA A 106 4.27 12.02 -0.14
N LYS A 107 4.99 12.72 -1.02
CA LYS A 107 6.46 12.63 -1.13
C LYS A 107 7.14 13.05 0.17
N THR A 108 6.73 14.16 0.77
CA THR A 108 7.27 14.62 2.05
C THR A 108 7.04 13.57 3.15
N SER A 109 5.81 13.07 3.28
CA SER A 109 5.46 12.05 4.28
C SER A 109 6.28 10.76 4.11
N LEU A 110 6.47 10.30 2.87
CA LEU A 110 7.30 9.12 2.56
C LEU A 110 8.78 9.36 2.91
N CYS A 111 9.33 10.52 2.53
CA CYS A 111 10.71 10.88 2.85
C CYS A 111 10.94 10.96 4.37
N ASP A 112 10.01 11.54 5.10
CA ASP A 112 10.06 11.64 6.56
C ASP A 112 9.95 10.26 7.22
N HIS A 113 9.09 9.41 6.71
CA HIS A 113 8.89 8.06 7.22
C HIS A 113 10.16 7.20 7.03
N PHE A 114 10.70 7.16 5.82
CA PHE A 114 11.89 6.36 5.50
C PHE A 114 13.22 7.03 5.89
N LYS A 115 13.18 8.27 6.42
CA LYS A 115 14.35 9.06 6.82
C LYS A 115 15.32 9.29 5.65
N VAL A 116 14.79 9.60 4.48
CA VAL A 116 15.54 9.87 3.25
C VAL A 116 15.24 11.26 2.70
N GLN A 117 16.15 11.80 1.87
CA GLN A 117 15.96 13.10 1.24
C GLN A 117 15.18 13.03 -0.08
N SER A 118 15.11 11.85 -0.71
CA SER A 118 14.36 11.62 -1.94
C SER A 118 14.00 10.16 -2.11
N MET A 119 13.00 9.90 -2.93
CA MET A 119 12.54 8.54 -3.23
C MET A 119 13.36 7.83 -4.32
N ARG A 120 14.46 8.44 -4.79
CA ARG A 120 15.36 7.86 -5.81
C ARG A 120 15.95 6.52 -5.38
N GLY A 121 16.33 6.41 -4.12
CA GLY A 121 16.88 5.16 -3.57
C GLY A 121 15.92 3.98 -3.63
N PHE A 122 14.60 4.24 -3.69
CA PHE A 122 13.56 3.24 -3.85
C PHE A 122 13.17 3.02 -5.33
N GLY A 123 13.67 3.86 -6.26
CA GLY A 123 13.35 3.74 -7.68
C GLY A 123 11.97 4.28 -8.09
N CYS A 124 11.31 5.06 -7.24
CA CYS A 124 9.96 5.59 -7.49
C CYS A 124 9.87 7.13 -7.55
N ASP A 125 11.02 7.83 -7.61
CA ASP A 125 11.02 9.31 -7.61
C ASP A 125 10.28 9.91 -8.82
N ASP A 126 10.27 9.20 -9.95
CA ASP A 126 9.61 9.57 -11.21
C ASP A 126 8.20 8.94 -11.34
N MET A 127 7.61 8.49 -10.24
CA MET A 127 6.30 7.84 -10.18
C MET A 127 5.30 8.69 -9.36
N PRO A 128 4.86 9.86 -9.86
CA PRO A 128 4.04 10.78 -9.07
C PRO A 128 2.69 10.18 -8.63
N ALA A 129 2.04 9.39 -9.49
CA ALA A 129 0.79 8.74 -9.14
C ALA A 129 1.01 7.62 -8.10
N GLY A 130 2.08 6.83 -8.25
CA GLY A 130 2.48 5.82 -7.28
C GLY A 130 2.83 6.43 -5.92
N ILE A 131 3.60 7.51 -5.91
CA ILE A 131 3.95 8.27 -4.69
C ILE A 131 2.68 8.78 -4.00
N SER A 132 1.73 9.37 -4.76
CA SER A 132 0.46 9.85 -4.22
C SER A 132 -0.31 8.73 -3.53
N ALA A 133 -0.45 7.58 -4.17
CA ALA A 133 -1.11 6.42 -3.58
C ALA A 133 -0.37 5.88 -2.34
N ALA A 134 0.97 5.81 -2.38
CA ALA A 134 1.77 5.33 -1.24
C ALA A 134 1.68 6.28 -0.03
N GLY A 135 1.76 7.59 -0.26
CA GLY A 135 1.60 8.58 0.81
C GLY A 135 0.23 8.52 1.47
N ALA A 136 -0.82 8.30 0.67
CA ALA A 136 -2.18 8.14 1.19
C ALA A 136 -2.31 6.91 2.10
N ILE A 137 -1.65 5.78 1.80
CA ILE A 137 -1.63 4.61 2.69
C ILE A 137 -0.96 4.94 4.03
N LEU A 138 0.21 5.58 4.02
CA LEU A 138 0.86 5.98 5.27
C LEU A 138 -0.01 6.94 6.09
N HIS A 139 -0.64 7.90 5.42
CA HIS A 139 -1.56 8.83 6.06
C HIS A 139 -2.77 8.09 6.65
N TYR A 140 -3.38 7.18 5.89
CA TYR A 140 -4.51 6.38 6.35
C TYR A 140 -4.17 5.53 7.57
N LEU A 141 -3.05 4.81 7.53
CA LEU A 141 -2.58 4.00 8.65
C LEU A 141 -2.30 4.85 9.91
N SER A 142 -1.57 5.95 9.75
CA SER A 142 -1.10 6.76 10.87
C SER A 142 -2.20 7.63 11.47
N TYR A 143 -2.99 8.31 10.64
CA TYR A 143 -3.97 9.29 11.10
C TYR A 143 -5.38 8.70 11.27
N GLN A 144 -5.87 7.93 10.30
CA GLN A 144 -7.22 7.37 10.37
C GLN A 144 -7.26 6.15 11.30
N LEU A 145 -6.33 5.22 11.14
CA LEU A 145 -6.31 3.99 11.94
C LEU A 145 -5.42 4.09 13.18
N ARG A 146 -4.69 5.18 13.34
CA ARG A 146 -3.78 5.45 14.47
C ARG A 146 -2.79 4.29 14.72
N ARG A 147 -2.26 3.73 13.64
CA ARG A 147 -1.27 2.64 13.68
C ARG A 147 0.14 3.18 13.57
N SER A 148 1.08 2.62 14.35
CA SER A 148 2.50 2.84 14.08
C SER A 148 2.90 2.14 12.80
N CYS A 149 3.64 2.84 11.94
CA CYS A 149 4.20 2.32 10.70
C CYS A 149 5.73 2.10 10.80
N ASP A 150 6.33 2.16 11.99
CA ASP A 150 7.79 2.11 12.19
C ASP A 150 8.44 0.81 11.69
N HIS A 151 7.66 -0.27 11.63
CA HIS A 151 8.09 -1.57 11.11
C HIS A 151 8.09 -1.63 9.58
N ILE A 152 7.39 -0.72 8.89
CA ILE A 152 7.42 -0.60 7.43
C ILE A 152 8.69 0.16 7.05
N ARG A 153 9.75 -0.57 6.71
CA ARG A 153 11.09 0.00 6.48
C ARG A 153 11.51 0.02 5.03
N HIS A 154 10.73 -0.57 4.15
CA HIS A 154 11.06 -0.69 2.74
C HIS A 154 9.83 -0.42 1.87
N LEU A 155 10.06 0.22 0.72
CA LEU A 155 9.07 0.40 -0.33
C LEU A 155 9.61 -0.27 -1.59
N ALA A 156 8.91 -1.30 -2.05
CA ALA A 156 9.22 -1.98 -3.29
C ALA A 156 8.53 -1.30 -4.48
N VAL A 157 9.19 -1.29 -5.63
CA VAL A 157 8.60 -0.80 -6.88
C VAL A 157 8.26 -1.99 -7.75
N ARG A 158 7.00 -2.08 -8.16
CA ARG A 158 6.54 -3.03 -9.18
C ARG A 158 6.45 -2.29 -10.52
N VAL A 159 7.24 -2.72 -11.48
CA VAL A 159 7.14 -2.20 -12.85
C VAL A 159 5.89 -2.80 -13.49
N GLY A 160 4.92 -1.94 -13.85
CA GLY A 160 3.68 -2.37 -14.48
C GLY A 160 3.95 -2.95 -15.87
N GLY A 161 3.53 -4.19 -16.09
CA GLY A 161 3.51 -4.78 -17.44
C GLY A 161 3.90 -6.24 -17.54
N GLU A 162 4.81 -6.79 -16.74
CA GLU A 162 5.19 -8.20 -16.84
C GLU A 162 5.64 -8.75 -15.50
N HIS A 163 5.05 -9.90 -15.14
CA HIS A 163 5.44 -10.85 -14.10
C HIS A 163 5.39 -10.38 -12.63
N VAL A 164 4.69 -11.18 -11.84
CA VAL A 164 4.84 -11.24 -10.38
C VAL A 164 6.33 -11.30 -10.05
N ILE A 165 6.89 -10.21 -9.52
CA ILE A 165 8.21 -10.30 -8.89
C ILE A 165 7.98 -11.10 -7.62
N ILE A 166 8.29 -12.39 -7.69
CA ILE A 166 8.39 -13.25 -6.54
C ILE A 166 9.52 -12.68 -5.70
N ASP A 167 9.24 -12.22 -4.50
CA ASP A 167 10.27 -11.70 -3.61
C ASP A 167 11.34 -12.77 -3.32
N ALA A 168 12.51 -12.35 -2.83
CA ALA A 168 13.62 -13.26 -2.58
C ALA A 168 13.31 -14.32 -1.51
N SER A 169 12.26 -14.13 -0.68
CA SER A 169 11.80 -15.11 0.30
C SER A 169 10.90 -16.16 -0.34
N SER A 170 10.03 -15.75 -1.24
CA SER A 170 9.17 -16.64 -2.03
C SER A 170 9.97 -17.46 -3.05
N GLN A 171 11.04 -16.89 -3.62
CA GLN A 171 11.95 -17.64 -4.51
C GLN A 171 12.64 -18.81 -3.78
N ARG A 172 13.01 -18.63 -2.50
CA ARG A 172 13.60 -19.70 -1.70
C ARG A 172 12.61 -20.81 -1.32
N ASN A 173 11.34 -20.47 -1.18
CA ASN A 173 10.31 -21.43 -0.80
C ASN A 173 9.75 -22.23 -1.99
N LEU A 174 9.98 -21.77 -3.21
CA LEU A 174 9.46 -22.41 -4.43
C LEU A 174 10.45 -23.35 -5.12
N ASP A 175 11.64 -23.59 -4.53
CA ASP A 175 12.70 -24.50 -5.10
C ASP A 175 12.98 -24.23 -6.58
N LEU A 176 12.91 -22.97 -7.02
CA LEU A 176 13.21 -22.56 -8.40
C LEU A 176 14.71 -22.29 -8.61
N VAL A 177 15.57 -22.88 -7.81
CA VAL A 177 17.02 -22.85 -8.02
C VAL A 177 17.47 -24.26 -8.36
N ASP A 178 17.75 -24.42 -9.64
CA ASP A 178 18.56 -25.48 -10.27
C ASP A 178 19.07 -26.58 -9.35
N SER A 179 18.52 -27.79 -9.53
CA SER A 179 19.27 -29.00 -9.23
C SER A 179 20.49 -29.01 -10.14
N PRO A 180 21.73 -29.00 -9.62
CA PRO A 180 22.87 -29.39 -10.42
C PRO A 180 22.75 -30.88 -10.66
N THR A 181 22.26 -31.27 -11.83
CA THR A 181 22.53 -32.61 -12.36
C THR A 181 24.01 -32.72 -12.52
N GLY A 182 24.64 -33.21 -11.44
CA GLY A 182 26.00 -33.69 -11.48
C GLY A 182 25.99 -35.14 -11.93
N ARG A 183 26.90 -35.43 -12.70
CA ARG A 183 27.39 -36.75 -12.89
C ARG A 183 28.70 -36.87 -12.14
#